data_63a31de0c36969cb394af5d1d590de87
#
_entry.id   63a31de0c36969cb394af5d1d590de87
#
_cell.length_a   1.000
_cell.length_b   1.000
_cell.length_c   1.000
_cell.angle_alpha   90.00
_cell.angle_beta   90.00
_cell.angle_gamma   90.00
#
_symmetry.space_group_name_H-M   'P 1'
#
loop_
_entity.id
_entity.type
_entity.pdbx_description
1 polymer ?
#
loop_
_entity_poly.entity_id
_entity_poly.type
_entity_poly.pdbx_seq_one_letter_code
_entity_poly.pdbx_strand_id
1 'polypeptide(L)'
;MDRILILMSALEFADAQTALYSAKENAADPAALSFGITLEAEPDDEAHALMAALGNLQFLCPETSAWGAMPELWQGESHVLMAHPAMRFTRGWDKALLRELRRCPNAERGQNLLTGYLPVREDPLDAVCPVGADAFTIEGELTFRHGMPMQYTAAVERGPFLHPDFVFGPAAFFRAMAEDSPVPLFLRAFDAGWHLYAPTKPAIRLVWDCPVPSCRVDPALPMCEAFRKIFGVDFANGTLSAQSRRGMLNEELTFRMKVPFAVRAKDTLLRLQQKLPFVGPKNPPEPLCVTLYASTMPEETGRWLQRLAGLKHLPLLAYAEPLLLRQITDFLPNVMEFKPRYMMDIPVDAPQVLQTLSKATILARARDRELTHSHYIWLDADCVQIPLYDQAYFRWEKVCTDKIMLAMVNGQPDPTMFTVPDKLILTLAREMEARCLTYLNQRGDLPTEQELWNIIIREHPDWFQLVVFPVERQLFTLLTTDAE
;
A
#
# COMPACT_ATOMS: atom_id res chain seq x y z
N MET A 1 -18.75 -3.51 -29.29
CA MET A 1 -17.28 -3.35 -29.23
C MET A 1 -17.04 -2.21 -28.25
N ASP A 2 -16.19 -2.45 -27.22
CA ASP A 2 -15.94 -1.40 -26.22
C ASP A 2 -15.06 -0.32 -26.87
N ARG A 3 -15.59 0.90 -27.00
CA ARG A 3 -14.85 2.08 -27.46
C ARG A 3 -14.44 2.90 -26.25
N ILE A 4 -13.23 3.44 -26.25
CA ILE A 4 -12.66 4.22 -25.15
C ILE A 4 -12.34 5.63 -25.64
N LEU A 5 -12.90 6.63 -24.98
CA LEU A 5 -12.48 8.02 -25.10
C LEU A 5 -11.41 8.32 -24.06
N ILE A 6 -10.26 8.80 -24.49
CA ILE A 6 -9.21 9.32 -23.60
C ILE A 6 -9.36 10.84 -23.53
N LEU A 7 -9.68 11.35 -22.35
CA LEU A 7 -9.79 12.78 -22.06
C LEU A 7 -8.55 13.29 -21.35
N MET A 8 -8.00 14.40 -21.81
CA MET A 8 -6.78 14.99 -21.25
C MET A 8 -6.86 16.52 -21.29
N SER A 9 -6.37 17.17 -20.22
CA SER A 9 -6.10 18.60 -20.23
C SER A 9 -4.60 18.84 -20.37
N ALA A 10 -4.22 19.82 -21.17
CA ALA A 10 -2.84 20.26 -21.31
C ALA A 10 -2.79 21.78 -21.58
N LEU A 11 -1.66 22.41 -21.28
CA LEU A 11 -1.44 23.82 -21.64
C LEU A 11 -1.32 23.94 -23.15
N GLU A 12 -0.45 23.11 -23.71
CA GLU A 12 -0.19 23.02 -25.16
C GLU A 12 -0.30 21.55 -25.61
N PHE A 13 -0.49 21.36 -26.92
CA PHE A 13 -0.56 19.99 -27.48
C PHE A 13 0.75 19.21 -27.28
N ALA A 14 1.88 19.89 -27.32
CA ALA A 14 3.20 19.27 -27.11
C ALA A 14 3.29 18.53 -25.75
N ASP A 15 2.65 19.04 -24.71
CA ASP A 15 2.62 18.42 -23.39
C ASP A 15 1.89 17.07 -23.41
N ALA A 16 0.77 16.99 -24.12
CA ALA A 16 -0.08 15.80 -24.21
C ALA A 16 0.43 14.77 -25.24
N GLN A 17 1.15 15.22 -26.26
CA GLN A 17 1.53 14.43 -27.42
C GLN A 17 2.13 13.07 -27.09
N THR A 18 3.14 13.03 -26.22
CA THR A 18 3.83 11.78 -25.87
C THR A 18 2.91 10.79 -25.17
N ALA A 19 1.99 11.26 -24.34
CA ALA A 19 1.02 10.41 -23.65
C ALA A 19 0.00 9.80 -24.64
N LEU A 20 -0.47 10.61 -25.59
CA LEU A 20 -1.44 10.18 -26.60
C LEU A 20 -0.84 9.16 -27.57
N TYR A 21 0.38 9.40 -28.06
CA TYR A 21 1.09 8.42 -28.88
C TYR A 21 1.35 7.13 -28.10
N SER A 22 1.82 7.22 -26.85
CA SER A 22 2.00 6.07 -25.99
C SER A 22 0.71 5.27 -25.78
N ALA A 23 -0.43 5.94 -25.64
CA ALA A 23 -1.73 5.30 -25.53
C ALA A 23 -2.10 4.54 -26.80
N LYS A 24 -1.96 5.17 -27.96
CA LYS A 24 -2.29 4.59 -29.27
C LYS A 24 -1.41 3.40 -29.62
N GLU A 25 -0.09 3.56 -29.52
CA GLU A 25 0.90 2.55 -29.91
C GLU A 25 0.85 1.30 -29.02
N ASN A 26 0.51 1.46 -27.75
CA ASN A 26 0.46 0.37 -26.80
C ASN A 26 -0.94 -0.24 -26.59
N ALA A 27 -1.97 0.27 -27.26
CA ALA A 27 -3.29 -0.32 -27.19
C ALA A 27 -3.34 -1.68 -27.91
N ALA A 28 -4.13 -2.59 -27.40
CA ALA A 28 -4.43 -3.85 -28.08
C ALA A 28 -5.41 -3.65 -29.24
N ASP A 29 -6.25 -2.62 -29.18
CA ASP A 29 -7.16 -2.22 -30.26
C ASP A 29 -7.14 -0.68 -30.47
N PRO A 30 -6.14 -0.17 -31.19
CA PRO A 30 -6.03 1.27 -31.44
C PRO A 30 -7.21 1.88 -32.19
N ALA A 31 -7.95 1.08 -32.97
CA ALA A 31 -9.11 1.55 -33.71
C ALA A 31 -10.34 1.80 -32.84
N ALA A 32 -10.36 1.22 -31.63
CA ALA A 32 -11.41 1.46 -30.64
C ALA A 32 -11.16 2.71 -29.79
N LEU A 33 -10.06 3.44 -29.99
CA LEU A 33 -9.71 4.65 -29.25
C LEU A 33 -10.19 5.91 -29.95
N SER A 34 -10.69 6.84 -29.13
CA SER A 34 -10.92 8.24 -29.48
C SER A 34 -10.16 9.11 -28.49
N PHE A 35 -9.75 10.29 -28.91
CA PHE A 35 -8.99 11.23 -28.09
C PHE A 35 -9.74 12.56 -28.02
N GLY A 36 -9.89 13.08 -26.80
CA GLY A 36 -10.45 14.41 -26.53
C GLY A 36 -9.46 15.20 -25.68
N ILE A 37 -9.07 16.38 -26.14
CA ILE A 37 -8.11 17.22 -25.45
C ILE A 37 -8.70 18.59 -25.19
N THR A 38 -8.49 19.11 -24.00
CA THR A 38 -8.69 20.53 -23.71
C THR A 38 -7.34 21.22 -23.66
N LEU A 39 -7.19 22.30 -24.43
CA LEU A 39 -5.98 23.08 -24.54
C LEU A 39 -6.23 24.51 -24.05
N GLU A 40 -5.28 25.11 -23.35
CA GLU A 40 -5.37 26.54 -22.97
C GLU A 40 -5.01 27.46 -24.11
N ALA A 41 -4.20 27.00 -25.07
CA ALA A 41 -3.81 27.74 -26.25
C ALA A 41 -4.27 27.05 -27.54
N GLU A 42 -4.63 27.83 -28.55
CA GLU A 42 -4.92 27.33 -29.89
C GLU A 42 -3.67 26.60 -30.46
N PRO A 43 -3.83 25.39 -31.01
CA PRO A 43 -2.74 24.63 -31.59
C PRO A 43 -2.24 25.30 -32.88
N ASP A 44 -0.93 25.27 -33.08
CA ASP A 44 -0.29 25.72 -34.32
C ASP A 44 -0.41 24.71 -35.48
N ASP A 45 0.10 25.04 -36.66
CA ASP A 45 0.00 24.19 -37.85
C ASP A 45 0.74 22.84 -37.66
N GLU A 46 1.84 22.79 -36.90
CA GLU A 46 2.58 21.56 -36.60
C GLU A 46 1.75 20.66 -35.66
N ALA A 47 1.17 21.23 -34.62
CA ALA A 47 0.27 20.53 -33.72
C ALA A 47 -0.94 19.97 -34.47
N HIS A 48 -1.54 20.72 -35.39
CA HIS A 48 -2.65 20.23 -36.21
C HIS A 48 -2.23 19.05 -37.10
N ALA A 49 -1.03 19.07 -37.69
CA ALA A 49 -0.53 17.95 -38.48
C ALA A 49 -0.31 16.70 -37.65
N LEU A 50 0.23 16.84 -36.42
CA LEU A 50 0.43 15.75 -35.48
C LEU A 50 -0.89 15.18 -34.95
N MET A 51 -1.87 16.04 -34.67
CA MET A 51 -3.22 15.64 -34.30
C MET A 51 -3.89 14.80 -35.37
N ALA A 52 -3.75 15.23 -36.64
CA ALA A 52 -4.29 14.49 -37.78
C ALA A 52 -3.67 13.08 -37.91
N ALA A 53 -2.37 12.94 -37.59
CA ALA A 53 -1.68 11.65 -37.59
C ALA A 53 -2.19 10.70 -36.49
N LEU A 54 -2.69 11.23 -35.38
CA LEU A 54 -3.31 10.40 -34.32
C LEU A 54 -4.65 9.81 -34.79
N GLY A 55 -5.39 10.50 -35.65
CA GLY A 55 -6.75 10.13 -36.06
C GLY A 55 -7.72 10.16 -34.87
N ASN A 56 -9.02 10.22 -35.11
CA ASN A 56 -10.08 10.23 -34.07
C ASN A 56 -9.77 11.17 -32.87
N LEU A 57 -9.12 12.30 -33.12
CA LEU A 57 -8.80 13.28 -32.10
C LEU A 57 -9.66 14.52 -32.31
N GLN A 58 -10.26 14.98 -31.22
CA GLN A 58 -10.93 16.26 -31.12
C GLN A 58 -10.24 17.10 -30.05
N PHE A 59 -10.22 18.39 -30.24
CA PHE A 59 -9.77 19.33 -29.23
C PHE A 59 -10.76 20.46 -29.03
N LEU A 60 -10.71 21.05 -27.84
CA LEU A 60 -11.45 22.26 -27.48
C LEU A 60 -10.48 23.18 -26.73
N CYS A 61 -10.68 24.50 -26.91
CA CYS A 61 -10.03 25.52 -26.08
C CYS A 61 -11.11 26.15 -25.17
N PRO A 62 -11.66 25.36 -24.19
CA PRO A 62 -12.72 25.84 -23.36
C PRO A 62 -12.18 26.69 -22.22
N GLU A 63 -13.03 27.56 -21.69
CA GLU A 63 -12.79 28.20 -20.38
C GLU A 63 -13.00 27.23 -19.20
N THR A 64 -13.36 25.96 -19.49
CA THR A 64 -13.72 24.93 -18.50
C THR A 64 -12.71 23.77 -18.51
N SER A 65 -12.71 22.98 -17.42
CA SER A 65 -11.88 21.78 -17.29
C SER A 65 -12.23 20.69 -18.30
N ALA A 66 -11.35 19.68 -18.48
CA ALA A 66 -11.66 18.49 -19.30
C ALA A 66 -12.94 17.75 -18.84
N TRP A 67 -13.28 17.81 -17.56
CA TRP A 67 -14.52 17.27 -17.05
C TRP A 67 -15.74 18.00 -17.62
N GLY A 68 -15.73 19.33 -17.62
CA GLY A 68 -16.79 20.16 -18.20
C GLY A 68 -16.90 20.03 -19.72
N ALA A 69 -15.79 19.84 -20.41
CA ALA A 69 -15.72 19.67 -21.88
C ALA A 69 -16.15 18.26 -22.36
N MET A 70 -16.29 17.29 -21.45
CA MET A 70 -16.58 15.90 -21.81
C MET A 70 -17.82 15.73 -22.71
N PRO A 71 -18.98 16.40 -22.48
CA PRO A 71 -20.14 16.22 -23.33
C PRO A 71 -19.91 16.60 -24.80
N GLU A 72 -19.06 17.60 -25.07
CA GLU A 72 -18.75 18.05 -26.41
C GLU A 72 -17.76 17.15 -27.13
N LEU A 73 -16.82 16.54 -26.38
CA LEU A 73 -15.80 15.65 -26.90
C LEU A 73 -16.27 14.19 -27.06
N TRP A 74 -17.40 13.81 -26.44
CA TRP A 74 -17.92 12.46 -26.48
C TRP A 74 -18.68 12.14 -27.75
N GLN A 75 -18.31 11.05 -28.44
CA GLN A 75 -18.90 10.60 -29.70
C GLN A 75 -19.63 9.24 -29.60
N GLY A 76 -20.10 8.89 -28.41
CA GLY A 76 -20.80 7.62 -28.20
C GLY A 76 -19.88 6.47 -27.75
N GLU A 77 -18.70 6.76 -27.22
CA GLU A 77 -17.83 5.77 -26.59
C GLU A 77 -18.52 5.16 -25.37
N SER A 78 -18.27 3.86 -25.14
CA SER A 78 -18.83 3.13 -23.99
C SER A 78 -18.08 3.42 -22.69
N HIS A 79 -16.80 3.73 -22.78
CA HIS A 79 -15.92 4.00 -21.64
C HIS A 79 -15.12 5.29 -21.85
N VAL A 80 -14.73 5.89 -20.74
CA VAL A 80 -13.87 7.08 -20.74
C VAL A 80 -12.70 6.85 -19.78
N LEU A 81 -11.54 7.30 -20.18
CA LEU A 81 -10.34 7.42 -19.36
C LEU A 81 -9.98 8.89 -19.21
N MET A 82 -10.10 9.44 -18.00
CA MET A 82 -9.46 10.70 -17.65
C MET A 82 -7.97 10.44 -17.51
N ALA A 83 -7.15 11.17 -18.23
CA ALA A 83 -5.71 10.95 -18.32
C ALA A 83 -4.92 12.25 -18.13
N HIS A 84 -3.66 12.11 -17.70
CA HIS A 84 -2.72 13.19 -17.49
C HIS A 84 -1.56 13.12 -18.50
N PRO A 85 -0.96 14.22 -18.95
CA PRO A 85 0.18 14.24 -19.87
C PRO A 85 1.40 13.42 -19.40
N ALA A 86 1.59 13.28 -18.08
CA ALA A 86 2.64 12.44 -17.50
C ALA A 86 2.46 10.94 -17.74
N MET A 87 1.32 10.48 -18.23
CA MET A 87 1.03 9.06 -18.39
C MET A 87 1.83 8.40 -19.50
N ARG A 88 2.25 7.16 -19.24
CA ARG A 88 2.85 6.23 -20.20
C ARG A 88 2.12 4.91 -20.09
N PHE A 89 1.66 4.41 -21.21
CA PHE A 89 0.79 3.27 -21.31
C PHE A 89 1.59 1.99 -21.56
N THR A 90 1.26 0.91 -20.85
CA THR A 90 1.87 -0.40 -21.10
C THR A 90 1.15 -1.14 -22.23
N ARG A 91 1.80 -2.11 -22.85
CA ARG A 91 1.22 -2.88 -23.95
C ARG A 91 -0.09 -3.57 -23.55
N GLY A 92 -1.17 -3.32 -24.26
CA GLY A 92 -2.50 -3.89 -24.04
C GLY A 92 -3.24 -3.28 -22.85
N TRP A 93 -2.90 -2.06 -22.47
CA TRP A 93 -3.48 -1.33 -21.35
C TRP A 93 -5.02 -1.21 -21.41
N ASP A 94 -5.57 -1.00 -22.60
CA ASP A 94 -7.00 -0.91 -22.88
C ASP A 94 -7.76 -2.16 -22.44
N LYS A 95 -7.31 -3.34 -22.84
CA LYS A 95 -7.88 -4.63 -22.42
C LYS A 95 -7.60 -4.93 -20.95
N ALA A 96 -6.46 -4.46 -20.42
CA ALA A 96 -6.13 -4.63 -19.01
C ALA A 96 -7.12 -3.86 -18.13
N LEU A 97 -7.39 -2.57 -18.41
CA LEU A 97 -8.35 -1.78 -17.65
C LEU A 97 -9.78 -2.31 -17.78
N LEU A 98 -10.23 -2.66 -18.98
CA LEU A 98 -11.54 -3.27 -19.18
C LEU A 98 -11.71 -4.58 -18.39
N ARG A 99 -10.67 -5.40 -18.32
CA ARG A 99 -10.66 -6.63 -17.52
C ARG A 99 -10.71 -6.35 -16.03
N GLU A 100 -9.95 -5.38 -15.53
CA GLU A 100 -10.01 -4.97 -14.12
C GLU A 100 -11.40 -4.45 -13.76
N LEU A 101 -12.00 -3.61 -14.61
CA LEU A 101 -13.36 -3.08 -14.40
C LEU A 101 -14.40 -4.20 -14.31
N ARG A 102 -14.31 -5.23 -15.17
CA ARG A 102 -15.20 -6.40 -15.13
C ARG A 102 -14.99 -7.30 -13.90
N ARG A 103 -13.83 -7.22 -13.24
CA ARG A 103 -13.54 -7.95 -12.01
C ARG A 103 -14.07 -7.25 -10.76
N CYS A 104 -14.46 -5.99 -10.86
CA CYS A 104 -15.05 -5.26 -9.75
C CYS A 104 -16.34 -5.95 -9.27
N PRO A 105 -16.62 -5.97 -7.96
CA PRO A 105 -17.90 -6.45 -7.44
C PRO A 105 -19.10 -5.76 -8.10
N ASN A 106 -20.14 -6.54 -8.43
CA ASN A 106 -21.35 -6.05 -9.09
C ASN A 106 -21.09 -5.31 -10.42
N ALA A 107 -20.12 -5.77 -11.21
CA ALA A 107 -19.75 -5.16 -12.49
C ALA A 107 -20.95 -5.07 -13.47
N GLU A 108 -21.93 -5.96 -13.35
CA GLU A 108 -23.17 -5.97 -14.14
C GLU A 108 -24.05 -4.73 -13.95
N ARG A 109 -23.88 -4.00 -12.84
CA ARG A 109 -24.62 -2.76 -12.59
C ARG A 109 -24.05 -1.56 -13.33
N GLY A 110 -22.82 -1.68 -13.86
CA GLY A 110 -22.15 -0.62 -14.60
C GLY A 110 -21.83 0.65 -13.79
N GLN A 111 -21.75 0.54 -12.45
CA GLN A 111 -21.50 1.67 -11.54
C GLN A 111 -20.10 1.60 -10.87
N ASN A 112 -19.16 0.95 -11.53
CA ASN A 112 -17.79 0.82 -11.03
C ASN A 112 -16.83 1.71 -11.81
N LEU A 113 -15.84 2.27 -11.09
CA LEU A 113 -14.77 3.10 -11.65
C LEU A 113 -13.43 2.58 -11.16
N LEU A 114 -12.41 2.64 -12.01
CA LEU A 114 -11.03 2.42 -11.64
C LEU A 114 -10.34 3.76 -11.44
N THR A 115 -9.68 3.94 -10.32
CA THR A 115 -8.97 5.17 -9.96
C THR A 115 -7.86 4.87 -8.94
N GLY A 116 -6.95 5.80 -8.73
CA GLY A 116 -5.88 5.68 -7.74
C GLY A 116 -4.60 6.38 -8.19
N TYR A 117 -3.61 6.40 -7.32
CA TYR A 117 -2.28 6.85 -7.64
C TYR A 117 -1.58 5.80 -8.51
N LEU A 118 -1.20 6.19 -9.71
CA LEU A 118 -0.42 5.36 -10.63
C LEU A 118 1.05 5.34 -10.20
N PRO A 119 1.77 4.22 -10.38
CA PRO A 119 3.20 4.19 -10.07
C PRO A 119 3.99 5.08 -11.01
N VAL A 120 4.96 5.79 -10.47
CA VAL A 120 5.97 6.50 -11.26
C VAL A 120 6.91 5.47 -11.92
N ARG A 121 7.46 5.78 -13.10
CA ARG A 121 8.25 4.84 -13.92
C ARG A 121 9.37 4.12 -13.17
N GLU A 122 9.96 4.78 -12.18
CA GLU A 122 11.04 4.24 -11.34
C GLU A 122 10.54 3.74 -9.97
N ASP A 123 9.22 3.76 -9.75
CA ASP A 123 8.65 3.29 -8.49
C ASP A 123 8.90 1.78 -8.34
N PRO A 124 9.68 1.39 -7.32
CA PRO A 124 9.95 -0.02 -7.05
C PRO A 124 8.71 -0.82 -6.67
N LEU A 125 7.61 -0.15 -6.28
CA LEU A 125 6.35 -0.81 -5.94
C LEU A 125 5.65 -1.39 -7.15
N ASP A 126 5.78 -0.72 -8.28
CA ASP A 126 5.06 -1.07 -9.52
C ASP A 126 3.57 -1.44 -9.27
N ALA A 127 2.91 -0.67 -8.41
CA ALA A 127 1.54 -0.91 -8.00
C ALA A 127 0.71 0.36 -8.04
N VAL A 128 -0.57 0.21 -8.33
CA VAL A 128 -1.54 1.29 -8.15
C VAL A 128 -1.93 1.36 -6.67
N CYS A 129 -1.83 2.56 -6.09
CA CYS A 129 -2.28 2.80 -4.73
C CYS A 129 -3.68 3.44 -4.74
N PRO A 130 -4.62 3.01 -3.91
CA PRO A 130 -5.86 3.75 -3.72
C PRO A 130 -5.55 5.16 -3.19
N VAL A 131 -6.46 6.10 -3.41
CA VAL A 131 -6.34 7.43 -2.81
C VAL A 131 -6.77 7.36 -1.36
N GLY A 132 -5.87 7.68 -0.44
CA GLY A 132 -6.11 7.77 0.99
C GLY A 132 -6.25 9.23 1.44
N ALA A 133 -6.94 9.45 2.56
CA ALA A 133 -6.92 10.74 3.26
C ALA A 133 -5.62 10.90 4.03
N ASP A 134 -5.04 12.09 4.02
CA ASP A 134 -3.84 12.40 4.81
C ASP A 134 -4.20 13.12 6.10
N ALA A 135 -4.69 14.33 5.99
CA ALA A 135 -5.03 15.20 7.13
C ALA A 135 -6.13 16.19 6.76
N PHE A 136 -6.63 16.91 7.76
CA PHE A 136 -7.34 18.16 7.55
C PHE A 136 -6.38 19.33 7.84
N THR A 137 -6.33 20.31 6.94
CA THR A 137 -5.56 21.55 7.17
C THR A 137 -6.23 22.39 8.26
N ILE A 138 -5.54 23.45 8.70
CA ILE A 138 -6.09 24.42 9.66
C ILE A 138 -7.34 25.12 9.09
N GLU A 139 -7.38 25.29 7.77
CA GLU A 139 -8.51 25.87 7.04
C GLU A 139 -9.66 24.87 6.83
N GLY A 140 -9.50 23.62 7.29
CA GLY A 140 -10.51 22.56 7.17
C GLY A 140 -10.56 21.88 5.79
N GLU A 141 -9.51 22.01 4.99
CA GLU A 141 -9.39 21.26 3.71
C GLU A 141 -8.88 19.85 3.96
N LEU A 142 -9.46 18.87 3.27
CA LEU A 142 -8.97 17.51 3.25
C LEU A 142 -7.81 17.40 2.27
N THR A 143 -6.68 16.89 2.74
CA THR A 143 -5.51 16.54 1.93
C THR A 143 -5.45 15.04 1.67
N PHE A 144 -4.74 14.65 0.61
CA PHE A 144 -4.70 13.27 0.14
C PHE A 144 -3.27 12.74 0.08
N ARG A 145 -3.16 11.41 0.13
CA ARG A 145 -1.91 10.67 0.09
C ARG A 145 -2.07 9.35 -0.67
N HIS A 146 -0.96 8.72 -1.00
CA HIS A 146 -0.96 7.35 -1.45
C HIS A 146 -1.50 6.43 -0.35
N GLY A 147 -2.56 5.71 -0.64
CA GLY A 147 -3.09 4.68 0.24
C GLY A 147 -2.25 3.40 0.19
N MET A 148 -2.74 2.35 0.84
CA MET A 148 -2.04 1.08 0.88
C MET A 148 -2.13 0.36 -0.48
N PRO A 149 -1.00 0.01 -1.14
CA PRO A 149 -1.04 -0.66 -2.44
C PRO A 149 -1.66 -2.05 -2.35
N MET A 150 -2.48 -2.38 -3.35
CA MET A 150 -3.28 -3.60 -3.44
C MET A 150 -2.53 -4.78 -4.08
N GLN A 151 -1.21 -4.82 -4.00
CA GLN A 151 -0.32 -5.73 -4.77
C GLN A 151 -0.63 -7.22 -4.67
N TYR A 152 -1.37 -7.67 -3.65
CA TYR A 152 -1.51 -9.09 -3.33
C TYR A 152 -2.96 -9.56 -3.17
N THR A 153 -3.93 -8.70 -3.44
CA THR A 153 -5.33 -9.12 -3.38
C THR A 153 -5.79 -9.61 -4.75
N ALA A 154 -6.38 -10.79 -4.78
CA ALA A 154 -7.04 -11.30 -5.99
C ALA A 154 -8.33 -10.54 -6.32
N ALA A 155 -8.75 -9.61 -5.46
CA ALA A 155 -9.94 -8.80 -5.58
C ALA A 155 -9.58 -7.31 -5.53
N VAL A 156 -10.24 -6.51 -6.35
CA VAL A 156 -10.21 -5.04 -6.25
C VAL A 156 -10.94 -4.60 -4.98
N GLU A 157 -10.36 -3.67 -4.24
CA GLU A 157 -10.98 -3.14 -3.02
C GLU A 157 -11.57 -1.76 -3.27
N ARG A 158 -12.70 -1.49 -2.63
CA ARG A 158 -13.40 -0.22 -2.75
C ARG A 158 -12.70 0.85 -1.92
N GLY A 159 -12.31 1.95 -2.58
CA GLY A 159 -11.72 3.13 -1.95
C GLY A 159 -12.72 4.26 -1.73
N PRO A 160 -12.38 5.23 -0.85
CA PRO A 160 -13.20 6.41 -0.58
C PRO A 160 -13.07 7.53 -1.62
N PHE A 161 -11.88 7.68 -2.22
CA PHE A 161 -11.55 8.86 -3.01
C PHE A 161 -11.13 8.50 -4.42
N LEU A 162 -11.26 9.48 -5.29
CA LEU A 162 -10.86 9.36 -6.70
C LEU A 162 -9.67 10.29 -6.97
N HIS A 163 -8.78 9.84 -7.85
CA HIS A 163 -7.71 10.66 -8.41
C HIS A 163 -8.26 11.39 -9.65
N PRO A 164 -8.28 12.73 -9.70
CA PRO A 164 -8.93 13.43 -10.80
C PRO A 164 -8.30 13.16 -12.17
N ASP A 165 -7.00 12.88 -12.19
CA ASP A 165 -6.23 12.64 -13.41
C ASP A 165 -6.20 11.16 -13.83
N PHE A 166 -6.73 10.25 -13.02
CA PHE A 166 -6.86 8.84 -13.37
C PHE A 166 -8.22 8.30 -12.93
N VAL A 167 -9.19 8.36 -13.82
CA VAL A 167 -10.48 7.74 -13.66
C VAL A 167 -10.84 6.99 -14.94
N PHE A 168 -11.08 5.69 -14.84
CA PHE A 168 -11.52 4.86 -15.94
C PHE A 168 -12.84 4.18 -15.61
N GLY A 169 -13.80 4.31 -16.51
CA GLY A 169 -15.11 3.68 -16.30
C GLY A 169 -16.13 3.96 -17.40
N PRO A 170 -17.40 3.61 -17.17
CA PRO A 170 -18.49 3.84 -18.13
C PRO A 170 -18.69 5.33 -18.43
N ALA A 171 -18.90 5.68 -19.70
CA ALA A 171 -19.17 7.06 -20.12
C ALA A 171 -20.35 7.72 -19.40
N ALA A 172 -21.30 6.92 -18.92
CA ALA A 172 -22.44 7.40 -18.12
C ALA A 172 -22.01 8.17 -16.86
N PHE A 173 -20.92 7.74 -16.20
CA PHE A 173 -20.36 8.46 -15.05
C PHE A 173 -19.91 9.87 -15.42
N PHE A 174 -19.10 9.97 -16.45
CA PHE A 174 -18.49 11.24 -16.86
C PHE A 174 -19.55 12.24 -17.32
N ARG A 175 -20.57 11.76 -18.03
CA ARG A 175 -21.73 12.60 -18.42
C ARG A 175 -22.51 13.10 -17.23
N ALA A 176 -22.74 12.26 -16.22
CA ALA A 176 -23.45 12.64 -14.99
C ALA A 176 -22.64 13.61 -14.12
N MET A 177 -21.31 13.61 -14.24
CA MET A 177 -20.40 14.42 -13.42
C MET A 177 -19.81 15.64 -14.17
N ALA A 178 -20.20 15.87 -15.43
CA ALA A 178 -19.67 16.94 -16.26
C ALA A 178 -20.04 18.35 -15.76
N GLU A 179 -21.11 18.49 -14.99
CA GLU A 179 -21.51 19.79 -14.46
C GLU A 179 -20.57 20.27 -13.37
N ASP A 180 -20.20 21.55 -13.41
CA ASP A 180 -19.43 22.19 -12.36
C ASP A 180 -20.25 22.23 -11.06
N SER A 181 -19.61 21.84 -9.98
CA SER A 181 -20.23 21.76 -8.68
C SER A 181 -19.22 22.09 -7.57
N PRO A 182 -19.59 22.85 -6.54
CA PRO A 182 -18.76 23.07 -5.38
C PRO A 182 -18.58 21.79 -4.54
N VAL A 183 -19.40 20.76 -4.78
CA VAL A 183 -19.29 19.48 -4.08
C VAL A 183 -18.19 18.65 -4.74
N PRO A 184 -17.18 18.19 -3.98
CA PRO A 184 -16.09 17.38 -4.52
C PRO A 184 -16.59 16.14 -5.29
N LEU A 185 -15.91 15.83 -6.37
CA LEU A 185 -16.32 14.79 -7.32
C LEU A 185 -16.50 13.41 -6.66
N PHE A 186 -15.64 13.04 -5.70
CA PHE A 186 -15.75 11.76 -5.00
C PHE A 186 -17.02 11.66 -4.14
N LEU A 187 -17.49 12.77 -3.56
CA LEU A 187 -18.76 12.80 -2.81
C LEU A 187 -19.97 12.73 -3.75
N ARG A 188 -19.91 13.42 -4.88
CA ARG A 188 -20.95 13.32 -5.93
C ARG A 188 -21.04 11.89 -6.48
N ALA A 189 -19.88 11.28 -6.74
CA ALA A 189 -19.79 9.89 -7.16
C ALA A 189 -20.40 8.95 -6.11
N PHE A 190 -20.09 9.15 -4.83
CA PHE A 190 -20.64 8.37 -3.73
C PHE A 190 -22.16 8.50 -3.61
N ASP A 191 -22.68 9.73 -3.65
CA ASP A 191 -24.12 10.03 -3.55
C ASP A 191 -24.91 9.41 -4.71
N ALA A 192 -24.35 9.46 -5.92
CA ALA A 192 -24.91 8.83 -7.11
C ALA A 192 -24.72 7.29 -7.16
N GLY A 193 -24.18 6.68 -6.11
CA GLY A 193 -24.03 5.21 -5.99
C GLY A 193 -22.87 4.61 -6.78
N TRP A 194 -21.91 5.40 -7.23
CA TRP A 194 -20.71 4.90 -7.89
C TRP A 194 -19.70 4.31 -6.89
N HIS A 195 -18.97 3.30 -7.32
CA HIS A 195 -17.98 2.60 -6.52
C HIS A 195 -16.59 2.78 -7.12
N LEU A 196 -15.64 3.20 -6.30
CA LEU A 196 -14.26 3.49 -6.68
C LEU A 196 -13.37 2.31 -6.33
N TYR A 197 -12.52 1.88 -7.26
CA TYR A 197 -11.61 0.75 -7.06
C TYR A 197 -10.21 1.05 -7.59
N ALA A 198 -9.18 0.64 -6.88
CA ALA A 198 -7.83 0.69 -7.41
C ALA A 198 -7.55 -0.57 -8.25
N PRO A 199 -6.99 -0.44 -9.47
CA PRO A 199 -6.57 -1.59 -10.26
C PRO A 199 -5.52 -2.44 -9.54
N THR A 200 -5.60 -3.76 -9.67
CA THR A 200 -4.65 -4.68 -9.02
C THR A 200 -3.28 -4.71 -9.72
N LYS A 201 -3.22 -4.24 -10.97
CA LYS A 201 -2.00 -4.19 -11.78
C LYS A 201 -1.91 -2.85 -12.50
N PRO A 202 -0.71 -2.25 -12.57
CA PRO A 202 -0.51 -1.02 -13.32
C PRO A 202 -0.53 -1.30 -14.83
N ALA A 203 -1.53 -0.79 -15.50
CA ALA A 203 -1.60 -0.74 -16.96
C ALA A 203 -1.06 0.59 -17.51
N ILE A 204 -0.89 1.58 -16.63
CA ILE A 204 -0.43 2.93 -16.91
C ILE A 204 0.56 3.32 -15.82
N ARG A 205 1.60 4.09 -16.18
CA ARG A 205 2.60 4.65 -15.26
C ARG A 205 2.74 6.13 -15.49
N LEU A 206 3.24 6.84 -14.49
CA LEU A 206 3.57 8.25 -14.59
C LEU A 206 5.07 8.45 -14.85
N VAL A 207 5.42 9.55 -15.49
CA VAL A 207 6.81 10.03 -15.59
C VAL A 207 7.20 10.78 -14.33
N TRP A 208 6.25 11.54 -13.76
CA TRP A 208 6.39 12.24 -12.48
C TRP A 208 5.11 12.10 -11.66
N ASP A 209 5.20 12.29 -10.36
CA ASP A 209 4.06 12.19 -9.44
C ASP A 209 3.04 13.32 -9.69
N CYS A 210 1.76 12.96 -9.63
CA CYS A 210 0.64 13.87 -9.79
C CYS A 210 -0.17 13.84 -8.50
N PRO A 211 -0.01 14.80 -7.59
CA PRO A 211 -0.74 14.83 -6.33
C PRO A 211 -2.23 15.15 -6.55
N VAL A 212 -3.08 14.52 -5.76
CA VAL A 212 -4.50 14.90 -5.70
C VAL A 212 -4.61 16.24 -4.96
N PRO A 213 -5.25 17.26 -5.57
CA PRO A 213 -5.41 18.57 -4.92
C PRO A 213 -6.28 18.46 -3.66
N SER A 214 -5.96 19.28 -2.63
CA SER A 214 -6.80 19.41 -1.45
C SER A 214 -8.20 19.89 -1.81
N CYS A 215 -9.18 19.56 -0.98
CA CYS A 215 -10.53 20.02 -1.19
C CYS A 215 -11.23 20.38 0.12
N ARG A 216 -12.10 21.37 0.06
CA ARG A 216 -13.00 21.74 1.14
C ARG A 216 -14.33 21.03 0.97
N VAL A 217 -14.85 20.46 2.04
CA VAL A 217 -16.14 19.79 2.07
C VAL A 217 -17.04 20.50 3.07
N ASP A 218 -18.25 20.87 2.65
CA ASP A 218 -19.29 21.33 3.57
C ASP A 218 -19.82 20.12 4.38
N PRO A 219 -19.59 20.08 5.70
CA PRO A 219 -20.02 18.96 6.54
C PRO A 219 -21.56 18.84 6.65
N ALA A 220 -22.30 19.87 6.28
CA ALA A 220 -23.77 19.86 6.28
C ALA A 220 -24.40 19.10 5.10
N LEU A 221 -23.58 18.67 4.12
CA LEU A 221 -24.08 17.90 3.00
C LEU A 221 -24.68 16.55 3.46
N PRO A 222 -25.86 16.16 2.95
CA PRO A 222 -26.59 14.97 3.42
C PRO A 222 -25.78 13.66 3.36
N MET A 223 -24.88 13.52 2.35
CA MET A 223 -24.09 12.32 2.17
C MET A 223 -22.90 12.20 3.15
N CYS A 224 -22.51 13.29 3.83
CA CYS A 224 -21.31 13.26 4.71
C CYS A 224 -21.43 12.27 5.86
N GLU A 225 -22.60 12.12 6.47
CA GLU A 225 -22.79 11.14 7.57
C GLU A 225 -22.73 9.69 7.05
N ALA A 226 -23.30 9.39 5.89
CA ALA A 226 -23.21 8.09 5.27
C ALA A 226 -21.76 7.77 4.85
N PHE A 227 -21.05 8.77 4.31
CA PHE A 227 -19.64 8.67 3.94
C PHE A 227 -18.76 8.40 5.16
N ARG A 228 -19.00 9.12 6.27
CA ARG A 228 -18.31 8.90 7.56
C ARG A 228 -18.47 7.47 8.06
N LYS A 229 -19.68 6.92 8.02
CA LYS A 229 -19.95 5.54 8.47
C LYS A 229 -19.22 4.51 7.61
N ILE A 230 -19.14 4.74 6.30
CA ILE A 230 -18.58 3.76 5.34
C ILE A 230 -17.05 3.86 5.27
N PHE A 231 -16.50 5.06 5.28
CA PHE A 231 -15.09 5.29 5.03
C PHE A 231 -14.32 5.86 6.23
N GLY A 232 -15.01 6.26 7.30
CA GLY A 232 -14.37 6.78 8.51
C GLY A 232 -13.75 8.16 8.34
N VAL A 233 -14.33 9.01 7.47
CA VAL A 233 -13.93 10.42 7.28
C VAL A 233 -15.01 11.30 7.88
N ASP A 234 -14.68 11.99 8.95
CA ASP A 234 -15.59 12.91 9.64
C ASP A 234 -15.27 14.36 9.28
N PHE A 235 -16.00 14.91 8.32
CA PHE A 235 -15.80 16.28 7.84
C PHE A 235 -16.21 17.34 8.88
N ALA A 236 -17.12 17.00 9.81
CA ALA A 236 -17.58 17.94 10.81
C ALA A 236 -16.55 18.15 11.93
N ASN A 237 -15.86 17.08 12.32
CA ASN A 237 -14.87 17.10 13.40
C ASN A 237 -13.42 17.09 12.89
N GLY A 238 -13.18 17.04 11.58
CA GLY A 238 -11.85 16.98 10.98
C GLY A 238 -11.08 15.72 11.38
N THR A 239 -11.76 14.57 11.55
CA THR A 239 -11.10 13.34 12.00
C THR A 239 -11.12 12.25 10.94
N LEU A 240 -10.06 11.43 10.92
CA LEU A 240 -9.84 10.36 9.94
C LEU A 240 -9.62 9.03 10.65
N SER A 241 -10.27 7.98 10.15
CA SER A 241 -9.95 6.61 10.58
C SER A 241 -8.63 6.14 9.95
N ALA A 242 -7.99 5.12 10.55
CA ALA A 242 -6.83 4.48 9.96
C ALA A 242 -7.13 3.89 8.57
N GLN A 243 -8.36 3.47 8.32
CA GLN A 243 -8.78 2.89 7.06
C GLN A 243 -8.93 3.93 5.95
N SER A 244 -9.49 5.11 6.25
CA SER A 244 -9.58 6.21 5.29
C SER A 244 -8.18 6.69 4.85
N ARG A 245 -7.21 6.71 5.76
CA ARG A 245 -5.80 7.01 5.45
C ARG A 245 -5.17 5.99 4.50
N ARG A 246 -5.59 4.74 4.56
CA ARG A 246 -5.15 3.67 3.66
C ARG A 246 -5.91 3.62 2.34
N GLY A 247 -6.92 4.45 2.16
CA GLY A 247 -7.78 4.41 0.99
C GLY A 247 -8.74 3.22 0.97
N MET A 248 -9.19 2.74 2.14
CA MET A 248 -9.99 1.52 2.31
C MET A 248 -11.32 1.81 3.01
N LEU A 249 -12.23 0.84 2.97
CA LEU A 249 -13.47 0.85 3.75
C LEU A 249 -13.19 0.74 5.25
N ASN A 250 -14.10 1.29 6.07
CA ASN A 250 -14.06 1.10 7.51
C ASN A 250 -14.27 -0.38 7.89
N GLU A 251 -13.54 -0.90 8.87
CA GLU A 251 -13.48 -2.34 9.21
C GLU A 251 -14.84 -2.96 9.53
N GLU A 252 -15.75 -2.19 10.14
CA GLU A 252 -17.10 -2.68 10.46
C GLU A 252 -17.90 -3.12 9.24
N LEU A 253 -17.55 -2.65 8.05
CA LEU A 253 -18.24 -2.95 6.80
C LEU A 253 -17.52 -3.98 5.92
N THR A 254 -16.22 -4.18 6.08
CA THR A 254 -15.48 -5.22 5.36
C THR A 254 -15.98 -6.62 5.68
N PHE A 255 -16.52 -6.84 6.89
CA PHE A 255 -17.16 -8.11 7.29
C PHE A 255 -18.46 -8.45 6.54
N ARG A 256 -19.11 -7.45 5.92
CA ARG A 256 -20.37 -7.64 5.17
C ARG A 256 -20.18 -7.77 3.66
N MET A 257 -19.02 -7.41 3.12
CA MET A 257 -18.72 -7.62 1.70
C MET A 257 -18.46 -9.10 1.44
N LYS A 258 -19.19 -9.68 0.51
CA LYS A 258 -19.00 -11.08 0.08
C LYS A 258 -17.60 -11.20 -0.57
N VAL A 259 -16.65 -11.70 0.17
CA VAL A 259 -15.35 -12.12 -0.37
C VAL A 259 -15.61 -13.17 -1.46
N PRO A 260 -15.04 -13.07 -2.67
CA PRO A 260 -15.24 -14.05 -3.72
C PRO A 260 -15.00 -15.47 -3.22
N PHE A 261 -15.84 -16.42 -3.65
CA PHE A 261 -15.79 -17.82 -3.19
C PHE A 261 -14.38 -18.45 -3.30
N ALA A 262 -13.63 -18.12 -4.35
CA ALA A 262 -12.28 -18.61 -4.55
C ALA A 262 -11.30 -18.16 -3.45
N VAL A 263 -11.42 -16.93 -2.95
CA VAL A 263 -10.58 -16.40 -1.86
C VAL A 263 -11.01 -17.03 -0.53
N ARG A 264 -12.32 -17.17 -0.30
CA ARG A 264 -12.85 -17.91 0.86
C ARG A 264 -12.46 -19.37 0.84
N ALA A 265 -12.53 -20.03 -0.32
CA ALA A 265 -12.15 -21.43 -0.47
C ALA A 265 -10.66 -21.62 -0.17
N LYS A 266 -9.78 -20.72 -0.62
CA LYS A 266 -8.35 -20.78 -0.33
C LYS A 266 -8.06 -20.54 1.16
N ASP A 267 -8.68 -19.55 1.77
CA ASP A 267 -8.53 -19.25 3.20
C ASP A 267 -9.16 -20.36 4.07
N THR A 268 -10.32 -20.89 3.67
CA THR A 268 -10.98 -22.02 4.33
C THR A 268 -10.18 -23.31 4.16
N LEU A 269 -9.59 -23.57 2.99
CA LEU A 269 -8.70 -24.71 2.77
C LEU A 269 -7.44 -24.62 3.63
N LEU A 270 -6.81 -23.44 3.72
CA LEU A 270 -5.66 -23.21 4.60
C LEU A 270 -6.03 -23.42 6.07
N ARG A 271 -7.18 -22.90 6.52
CA ARG A 271 -7.68 -23.10 7.88
C ARG A 271 -8.09 -24.56 8.16
N LEU A 272 -8.66 -25.24 7.17
CA LEU A 272 -8.99 -26.67 7.27
C LEU A 272 -7.73 -27.53 7.26
N GLN A 273 -6.73 -27.22 6.45
CA GLN A 273 -5.41 -27.88 6.49
C GLN A 273 -4.73 -27.74 7.85
N GLN A 274 -4.89 -26.57 8.53
CA GLN A 274 -4.40 -26.37 9.89
C GLN A 274 -5.20 -27.12 10.96
N LYS A 275 -6.49 -27.43 10.71
CA LYS A 275 -7.38 -28.10 11.68
C LYS A 275 -7.51 -29.60 11.49
N LEU A 276 -7.13 -30.14 10.33
CA LEU A 276 -7.22 -31.58 10.07
C LEU A 276 -5.92 -32.27 10.51
N PRO A 277 -5.95 -33.12 11.56
CA PRO A 277 -4.74 -33.75 12.11
C PRO A 277 -4.06 -34.75 11.15
N PHE A 278 -4.64 -35.01 9.98
CA PHE A 278 -4.14 -35.97 9.01
C PHE A 278 -3.55 -35.37 7.71
N VAL A 279 -3.65 -34.06 7.47
CA VAL A 279 -3.26 -33.41 6.20
C VAL A 279 -2.29 -32.25 6.39
N GLY A 280 -1.93 -31.90 7.62
CA GLY A 280 -0.88 -30.91 7.91
C GLY A 280 0.52 -31.51 7.72
N PRO A 281 1.55 -30.70 7.41
CA PRO A 281 2.92 -31.15 7.49
C PRO A 281 3.15 -31.78 8.87
N LYS A 282 3.84 -32.92 8.92
CA LYS A 282 4.11 -33.67 10.14
C LYS A 282 4.87 -32.87 11.22
N ASN A 283 5.44 -31.74 10.84
CA ASN A 283 6.11 -30.80 11.72
C ASN A 283 5.37 -29.43 11.68
N PRO A 284 5.25 -28.71 12.80
CA PRO A 284 4.77 -27.34 12.78
C PRO A 284 5.63 -26.54 11.80
N PRO A 285 5.03 -25.61 11.02
CA PRO A 285 5.81 -24.79 10.10
C PRO A 285 6.89 -24.03 10.88
N GLU A 286 8.12 -24.10 10.37
CA GLU A 286 9.27 -23.44 10.98
C GLU A 286 9.05 -21.94 11.10
N PRO A 287 9.50 -21.27 12.18
CA PRO A 287 9.45 -19.83 12.27
C PRO A 287 10.36 -19.17 11.24
N LEU A 288 10.00 -17.95 10.80
CA LEU A 288 10.80 -17.12 9.92
C LEU A 288 11.58 -16.08 10.73
N CYS A 289 12.89 -16.08 10.61
CA CYS A 289 13.73 -15.00 11.11
C CYS A 289 13.77 -13.84 10.11
N VAL A 290 13.67 -12.62 10.62
CA VAL A 290 13.73 -11.39 9.84
C VAL A 290 14.71 -10.43 10.47
N THR A 291 15.58 -9.86 9.67
CA THR A 291 16.57 -8.85 10.09
C THR A 291 16.63 -7.70 9.10
N LEU A 292 17.13 -6.54 9.55
CA LEU A 292 17.34 -5.35 8.73
C LEU A 292 18.78 -4.87 8.85
N TYR A 293 19.39 -4.57 7.71
CA TYR A 293 20.69 -3.93 7.60
C TYR A 293 20.54 -2.52 7.02
N ALA A 294 20.79 -1.51 7.85
CA ALA A 294 20.76 -0.10 7.48
C ALA A 294 22.16 0.51 7.34
N SER A 295 22.28 1.65 6.68
CA SER A 295 23.55 2.32 6.36
C SER A 295 24.35 2.80 7.59
N THR A 296 23.74 2.86 8.75
CA THR A 296 24.36 3.29 10.03
C THR A 296 25.00 2.14 10.79
N MET A 297 25.11 0.97 10.20
CA MET A 297 25.64 -0.21 10.88
C MET A 297 27.15 -0.13 11.15
N PRO A 298 27.62 -0.71 12.29
CA PRO A 298 29.02 -0.72 12.66
C PRO A 298 29.92 -1.49 11.67
N GLU A 299 31.23 -1.23 11.72
CA GLU A 299 32.23 -1.90 10.88
C GLU A 299 32.27 -3.44 11.03
N GLU A 300 31.71 -3.97 12.11
CA GLU A 300 31.62 -5.42 12.37
C GLU A 300 30.49 -6.15 11.65
N THR A 301 29.73 -5.47 10.81
CA THR A 301 28.58 -6.04 10.07
C THR A 301 28.90 -7.37 9.39
N GLY A 302 30.07 -7.50 8.77
CA GLY A 302 30.48 -8.73 8.10
C GLY A 302 30.58 -9.94 9.04
N ARG A 303 31.03 -9.75 10.29
CA ARG A 303 31.12 -10.82 11.30
C ARG A 303 29.74 -11.25 11.77
N TRP A 304 28.81 -10.31 11.95
CA TRP A 304 27.43 -10.64 12.34
C TRP A 304 26.67 -11.36 11.25
N LEU A 305 26.88 -10.98 9.99
CA LEU A 305 26.32 -11.68 8.84
C LEU A 305 26.78 -13.14 8.78
N GLN A 306 28.06 -13.38 9.00
CA GLN A 306 28.61 -14.75 9.07
C GLN A 306 28.00 -15.55 10.23
N ARG A 307 27.77 -14.91 11.37
CA ARG A 307 27.12 -15.54 12.52
C ARG A 307 25.67 -15.90 12.20
N LEU A 308 24.90 -14.99 11.56
CA LEU A 308 23.53 -15.26 11.11
C LEU A 308 23.48 -16.42 10.09
N ALA A 309 24.43 -16.46 9.16
CA ALA A 309 24.53 -17.55 8.19
C ALA A 309 24.86 -18.91 8.85
N GLY A 310 25.44 -18.90 10.05
CA GLY A 310 25.66 -20.09 10.87
C GLY A 310 24.43 -20.67 11.55
N LEU A 311 23.30 -19.94 11.55
CA LEU A 311 22.02 -20.43 12.07
C LEU A 311 21.43 -21.46 11.11
N LYS A 312 21.64 -22.75 11.42
CA LYS A 312 21.02 -23.85 10.68
C LYS A 312 19.57 -24.05 11.11
N HIS A 313 18.74 -24.50 10.16
CA HIS A 313 17.33 -24.80 10.33
C HIS A 313 16.42 -23.59 10.57
N LEU A 314 16.92 -22.38 10.32
CA LEU A 314 16.12 -21.17 10.33
C LEU A 314 15.94 -20.63 8.92
N PRO A 315 14.73 -20.53 8.40
CA PRO A 315 14.45 -19.66 7.28
C PRO A 315 14.80 -18.23 7.72
N LEU A 316 15.74 -17.57 7.04
CA LEU A 316 16.16 -16.21 7.33
C LEU A 316 15.83 -15.31 6.13
N LEU A 317 15.10 -14.24 6.37
CA LEU A 317 14.84 -13.17 5.41
C LEU A 317 15.56 -11.92 5.89
N ALA A 318 16.52 -11.45 5.13
CA ALA A 318 17.24 -10.23 5.42
C ALA A 318 16.73 -9.09 4.50
N TYR A 319 16.54 -7.91 5.08
CA TYR A 319 16.36 -6.67 4.34
C TYR A 319 17.62 -5.84 4.43
N ALA A 320 18.02 -5.22 3.32
CA ALA A 320 19.20 -4.37 3.29
C ALA A 320 18.96 -3.11 2.48
N GLU A 321 19.54 -2.00 2.91
CA GLU A 321 19.59 -0.81 2.08
C GLU A 321 20.40 -1.04 0.79
N PRO A 322 20.09 -0.33 -0.31
CA PRO A 322 20.71 -0.56 -1.61
C PRO A 322 22.24 -0.59 -1.62
N LEU A 323 22.85 0.26 -0.78
CA LEU A 323 24.31 0.34 -0.67
C LEU A 323 24.96 -0.92 -0.06
N LEU A 324 24.24 -1.60 0.84
CA LEU A 324 24.72 -2.80 1.54
C LEU A 324 24.30 -4.09 0.83
N LEU A 325 23.31 -4.04 -0.05
CA LEU A 325 22.68 -5.20 -0.63
C LEU A 325 23.70 -6.17 -1.27
N ARG A 326 24.66 -5.66 -2.05
CA ARG A 326 25.67 -6.49 -2.71
C ARG A 326 26.56 -7.20 -1.70
N GLN A 327 27.01 -6.50 -0.66
CA GLN A 327 27.89 -7.06 0.37
C GLN A 327 27.19 -8.17 1.16
N ILE A 328 25.89 -8.00 1.42
CA ILE A 328 25.10 -8.94 2.21
C ILE A 328 24.70 -10.17 1.40
N THR A 329 24.44 -10.02 0.10
CA THR A 329 24.06 -11.14 -0.78
C THR A 329 25.15 -12.21 -0.87
N ASP A 330 26.42 -11.84 -0.67
CA ASP A 330 27.53 -12.80 -0.66
C ASP A 330 27.50 -13.74 0.57
N PHE A 331 26.81 -13.35 1.63
CA PHE A 331 26.72 -14.11 2.89
C PHE A 331 25.37 -14.78 3.13
N LEU A 332 24.28 -14.15 2.68
CA LEU A 332 22.92 -14.61 2.92
C LEU A 332 22.17 -14.83 1.61
N PRO A 333 21.57 -16.02 1.40
CA PRO A 333 20.90 -16.35 0.15
C PRO A 333 19.57 -15.60 -0.07
N ASN A 334 18.90 -15.19 0.99
CA ASN A 334 17.59 -14.54 0.94
C ASN A 334 17.70 -13.10 1.42
N VAL A 335 18.26 -12.24 0.58
CA VAL A 335 18.36 -10.81 0.87
C VAL A 335 17.44 -10.02 -0.04
N MET A 336 16.76 -9.03 0.53
CA MET A 336 15.91 -8.11 -0.19
C MET A 336 16.33 -6.68 0.03
N GLU A 337 16.15 -5.87 -1.00
CA GLU A 337 16.28 -4.43 -0.86
C GLU A 337 15.25 -3.90 0.16
N PHE A 338 15.75 -3.18 1.16
CA PHE A 338 14.89 -2.45 2.09
C PHE A 338 14.30 -1.22 1.39
N LYS A 339 13.00 -1.02 1.55
CA LYS A 339 12.28 0.09 0.94
C LYS A 339 11.52 0.88 2.00
N PRO A 340 11.36 2.20 1.85
CA PRO A 340 10.64 3.04 2.82
C PRO A 340 9.24 2.52 3.19
N ARG A 341 8.57 1.83 2.27
CA ARG A 341 7.25 1.21 2.52
C ARG A 341 7.21 0.15 3.62
N TYR A 342 8.37 -0.36 4.03
CA TYR A 342 8.44 -1.31 5.15
C TYR A 342 8.43 -0.61 6.50
N MET A 343 8.58 0.71 6.51
CA MET A 343 8.47 1.51 7.71
C MET A 343 7.01 1.83 8.06
N MET A 344 6.80 2.29 9.29
CA MET A 344 5.53 2.88 9.71
C MET A 344 5.23 4.11 8.86
N ASP A 345 3.95 4.28 8.55
CA ASP A 345 3.46 5.41 7.77
C ASP A 345 3.16 6.61 8.69
N ILE A 346 4.23 7.29 9.12
CA ILE A 346 4.17 8.42 10.06
C ILE A 346 4.72 9.66 9.36
N PRO A 347 4.02 10.81 9.41
CA PRO A 347 4.38 12.01 8.66
C PRO A 347 5.51 12.81 9.36
N VAL A 348 6.67 12.18 9.52
CA VAL A 348 7.87 12.79 10.13
C VAL A 348 9.07 12.45 9.28
N ASP A 349 9.89 13.45 8.99
CA ASP A 349 11.17 13.25 8.28
C ASP A 349 12.26 12.81 9.28
N ALA A 350 12.16 11.57 9.73
CA ALA A 350 13.10 10.94 10.65
C ALA A 350 13.33 9.47 10.27
N PRO A 351 13.87 9.16 9.08
CA PRO A 351 13.90 7.80 8.54
C PRO A 351 14.63 6.81 9.45
N GLN A 352 15.71 7.21 10.12
CA GLN A 352 16.47 6.32 11.02
C GLN A 352 15.66 5.91 12.25
N VAL A 353 14.95 6.88 12.87
CA VAL A 353 14.07 6.60 14.00
C VAL A 353 12.90 5.73 13.58
N LEU A 354 12.30 6.02 12.42
CA LEU A 354 11.20 5.23 11.87
C LEU A 354 11.64 3.80 11.53
N GLN A 355 12.86 3.58 11.03
CA GLN A 355 13.38 2.23 10.81
C GLN A 355 13.40 1.43 12.13
N THR A 356 13.91 2.00 13.20
CA THR A 356 13.96 1.35 14.52
C THR A 356 12.56 1.04 15.06
N LEU A 357 11.64 1.99 14.97
CA LEU A 357 10.25 1.80 15.42
C LEU A 357 9.44 0.82 14.55
N SER A 358 9.87 0.58 13.31
CA SER A 358 9.11 -0.19 12.32
C SER A 358 9.35 -1.70 12.34
N LYS A 359 10.09 -2.25 13.30
CA LYS A 359 10.41 -3.69 13.37
C LYS A 359 9.19 -4.59 13.19
N ALA A 360 8.11 -4.32 13.93
CA ALA A 360 6.86 -5.08 13.80
C ALA A 360 6.18 -4.90 12.41
N THR A 361 6.29 -3.71 11.83
CA THR A 361 5.76 -3.44 10.48
C THR A 361 6.55 -4.20 9.43
N ILE A 362 7.88 -4.29 9.58
CA ILE A 362 8.75 -5.07 8.70
C ILE A 362 8.41 -6.57 8.81
N LEU A 363 8.21 -7.08 10.03
CA LEU A 363 7.74 -8.46 10.24
C LEU A 363 6.38 -8.71 9.57
N ALA A 364 5.44 -7.78 9.67
CA ALA A 364 4.15 -7.89 9.00
C ALA A 364 4.30 -7.96 7.47
N ARG A 365 5.25 -7.23 6.89
CA ARG A 365 5.57 -7.30 5.46
C ARG A 365 6.24 -8.62 5.07
N ALA A 366 7.13 -9.13 5.92
CA ALA A 366 7.72 -10.45 5.73
C ALA A 366 6.66 -11.55 5.73
N ARG A 367 5.69 -11.47 6.65
CA ARG A 367 4.53 -12.36 6.72
C ARG A 367 3.69 -12.33 5.44
N ASP A 368 3.39 -11.15 4.91
CA ASP A 368 2.60 -11.01 3.68
C ASP A 368 3.26 -11.68 2.48
N ARG A 369 4.57 -11.80 2.50
CA ARG A 369 5.35 -12.48 1.47
C ARG A 369 5.41 -14.00 1.70
N GLU A 370 5.63 -14.43 2.93
CA GLU A 370 5.90 -15.81 3.31
C GLU A 370 4.85 -16.30 4.31
N LEU A 371 3.67 -16.63 3.83
CA LEU A 371 2.46 -16.95 4.61
C LEU A 371 2.50 -18.29 5.36
N THR A 372 3.59 -19.04 5.31
CA THR A 372 3.64 -20.44 5.77
C THR A 372 4.24 -20.64 7.15
N HIS A 373 4.67 -19.58 7.82
CA HIS A 373 5.36 -19.68 9.10
C HIS A 373 4.41 -19.50 10.28
N SER A 374 4.65 -20.25 11.37
CA SER A 374 3.83 -20.16 12.60
C SER A 374 4.18 -18.94 13.43
N HIS A 375 5.44 -18.53 13.38
CA HIS A 375 6.00 -17.43 14.14
C HIS A 375 6.95 -16.62 13.25
N TYR A 376 7.08 -15.35 13.57
CA TYR A 376 8.02 -14.42 12.96
C TYR A 376 8.93 -13.89 14.06
N ILE A 377 10.23 -13.93 13.80
CA ILE A 377 11.25 -13.59 14.78
C ILE A 377 12.02 -12.40 14.27
N TRP A 378 12.01 -11.31 15.01
CA TRP A 378 12.90 -10.20 14.76
C TRP A 378 14.28 -10.47 15.36
N LEU A 379 15.32 -10.20 14.59
CA LEU A 379 16.72 -10.30 15.01
C LEU A 379 17.46 -9.03 14.60
N ASP A 380 17.89 -8.21 15.56
CA ASP A 380 18.89 -7.20 15.27
C ASP A 380 20.23 -7.88 14.96
N ALA A 381 20.95 -7.34 14.00
CA ALA A 381 22.19 -7.97 13.52
C ALA A 381 23.23 -8.20 14.63
N ASP A 382 23.23 -7.35 15.64
CA ASP A 382 24.16 -7.36 16.75
C ASP A 382 23.73 -8.24 17.94
N CYS A 383 22.49 -8.76 17.94
CA CYS A 383 22.04 -9.66 19.02
C CYS A 383 22.55 -11.09 18.86
N VAL A 384 23.08 -11.46 17.70
CA VAL A 384 23.54 -12.82 17.40
C VAL A 384 24.91 -13.07 18.05
N GLN A 385 24.92 -13.87 19.11
CA GLN A 385 26.12 -14.16 19.91
C GLN A 385 26.70 -15.56 19.64
N ILE A 386 26.64 -16.01 18.39
CA ILE A 386 27.27 -17.28 18.01
C ILE A 386 28.78 -17.01 17.73
N PRO A 387 29.70 -17.79 18.26
CA PRO A 387 31.11 -17.74 17.87
C PRO A 387 31.24 -17.92 16.35
N LEU A 388 32.20 -17.22 15.73
CA LEU A 388 32.54 -17.42 14.33
C LEU A 388 32.92 -18.88 14.13
N TYR A 389 32.31 -19.54 13.14
CA TYR A 389 32.48 -20.95 12.80
C TYR A 389 31.71 -21.96 13.63
N ASP A 390 30.99 -21.58 14.68
CA ASP A 390 30.09 -22.45 15.40
C ASP A 390 28.72 -22.50 14.71
N GLN A 391 28.02 -23.62 14.91
CA GLN A 391 26.69 -23.82 14.40
C GLN A 391 25.73 -23.85 15.58
N ALA A 392 24.76 -22.96 15.60
CA ALA A 392 23.70 -22.98 16.58
C ALA A 392 22.41 -23.51 15.99
N TYR A 393 21.67 -24.24 16.80
CA TYR A 393 20.35 -24.74 16.45
C TYR A 393 19.31 -23.98 17.26
N PHE A 394 18.30 -23.50 16.58
CA PHE A 394 17.19 -22.81 17.21
C PHE A 394 16.21 -23.83 17.82
N ARG A 395 15.75 -23.57 19.02
CA ARG A 395 14.85 -24.48 19.76
C ARG A 395 13.41 -24.04 19.59
N TRP A 396 12.72 -24.61 18.62
CA TRP A 396 11.34 -24.28 18.29
C TRP A 396 10.38 -24.46 19.46
N GLU A 397 10.59 -25.47 20.25
CA GLU A 397 9.79 -25.77 21.43
C GLU A 397 9.83 -24.65 22.49
N LYS A 398 10.86 -23.82 22.48
CA LYS A 398 10.98 -22.66 23.37
C LYS A 398 10.30 -21.42 22.80
N VAL A 399 10.04 -21.38 21.49
CA VAL A 399 9.44 -20.25 20.77
C VAL A 399 7.94 -20.40 20.59
N CYS A 400 7.43 -21.63 20.55
CA CYS A 400 6.04 -21.95 20.24
C CYS A 400 5.09 -21.54 21.37
N THR A 401 4.91 -20.25 21.53
CA THR A 401 3.93 -19.69 22.45
C THR A 401 2.84 -18.98 21.67
N ASP A 402 1.64 -18.95 22.24
CA ASP A 402 0.54 -18.15 21.69
C ASP A 402 0.72 -16.65 21.90
N LYS A 403 1.85 -16.25 22.48
CA LYS A 403 2.16 -14.88 22.91
C LYS A 403 3.43 -14.36 22.24
N ILE A 404 3.57 -13.05 22.24
CA ILE A 404 4.79 -12.35 21.85
C ILE A 404 5.83 -12.58 22.96
N MET A 405 6.95 -13.20 22.63
CA MET A 405 8.05 -13.36 23.59
C MET A 405 9.00 -12.17 23.46
N LEU A 406 9.25 -11.49 24.55
CA LEU A 406 10.12 -10.32 24.62
C LEU A 406 10.96 -10.32 25.89
N ALA A 407 12.25 -9.96 25.76
CA ALA A 407 13.14 -9.82 26.91
C ALA A 407 12.85 -8.54 27.71
N MET A 408 13.03 -8.62 29.01
CA MET A 408 13.01 -7.48 29.94
C MET A 408 14.34 -7.42 30.66
N VAL A 409 15.06 -6.30 30.52
CA VAL A 409 16.35 -6.05 31.15
C VAL A 409 16.25 -4.82 32.05
N ASN A 410 16.55 -4.98 33.34
CA ASN A 410 16.41 -3.90 34.32
C ASN A 410 15.01 -3.23 34.32
N GLY A 411 13.96 -4.03 34.07
CA GLY A 411 12.59 -3.56 34.02
C GLY A 411 12.22 -2.79 32.72
N GLN A 412 13.09 -2.81 31.72
CA GLN A 412 12.84 -2.22 30.41
C GLN A 412 12.78 -3.29 29.31
N PRO A 413 11.94 -3.11 28.29
CA PRO A 413 11.91 -4.04 27.15
C PRO A 413 13.21 -3.97 26.35
N ASP A 414 13.71 -5.15 25.96
CA ASP A 414 14.86 -5.31 25.06
C ASP A 414 14.36 -5.86 23.71
N PRO A 415 14.05 -5.00 22.73
CA PRO A 415 13.50 -5.39 21.44
C PRO A 415 14.56 -5.74 20.39
N THR A 416 15.79 -6.01 20.78
CA THR A 416 16.85 -6.49 19.88
C THR A 416 16.51 -7.85 19.28
N MET A 417 15.75 -8.65 20.03
CA MET A 417 15.12 -9.88 19.56
C MET A 417 13.74 -10.06 20.20
N PHE A 418 12.76 -10.42 19.38
CA PHE A 418 11.44 -10.83 19.88
C PHE A 418 10.75 -11.78 18.90
N THR A 419 9.81 -12.56 19.40
CA THR A 419 9.05 -13.52 18.58
C THR A 419 7.59 -13.15 18.57
N VAL A 420 6.93 -13.25 17.42
CA VAL A 420 5.52 -12.90 17.25
C VAL A 420 4.79 -14.07 16.58
N PRO A 421 3.72 -14.63 17.21
CA PRO A 421 2.86 -15.60 16.54
C PRO A 421 2.19 -14.98 15.31
N ASP A 422 1.98 -15.77 14.25
CA ASP A 422 1.34 -15.29 13.00
C ASP A 422 0.03 -14.54 13.27
N LYS A 423 -0.79 -15.02 14.19
CA LYS A 423 -2.09 -14.40 14.52
C LYS A 423 -1.99 -13.00 15.12
N LEU A 424 -0.86 -12.63 15.74
CA LEU A 424 -0.69 -11.33 16.42
C LEU A 424 0.11 -10.31 15.60
N ILE A 425 0.82 -10.72 14.55
CA ILE A 425 1.80 -9.86 13.87
C ILE A 425 1.16 -8.60 13.25
N LEU A 426 0.02 -8.74 12.56
CA LEU A 426 -0.66 -7.59 11.94
C LEU A 426 -1.27 -6.68 13.02
N THR A 427 -1.79 -7.26 14.08
CA THR A 427 -2.37 -6.49 15.19
C THR A 427 -1.29 -5.71 15.92
N LEU A 428 -0.14 -6.34 16.21
CA LEU A 428 1.01 -5.67 16.82
C LEU A 428 1.51 -4.50 15.96
N ALA A 429 1.73 -4.74 14.66
CA ALA A 429 2.22 -3.69 13.75
C ALA A 429 1.29 -2.48 13.70
N ARG A 430 -0.03 -2.72 13.62
CA ARG A 430 -1.04 -1.65 13.61
C ARG A 430 -1.10 -0.88 14.92
N GLU A 431 -1.03 -1.60 16.03
CA GLU A 431 -1.09 -0.97 17.35
C GLU A 431 0.15 -0.11 17.61
N MET A 432 1.34 -0.59 17.26
CA MET A 432 2.58 0.19 17.38
C MET A 432 2.52 1.47 16.54
N GLU A 433 2.04 1.38 15.30
CA GLU A 433 1.87 2.56 14.43
C GLU A 433 0.86 3.56 15.03
N ALA A 434 -0.28 3.07 15.51
CA ALA A 434 -1.32 3.91 16.12
C ALA A 434 -0.82 4.61 17.40
N ARG A 435 -0.06 3.92 18.26
CA ARG A 435 0.53 4.51 19.48
C ARG A 435 1.64 5.51 19.16
N CYS A 436 2.45 5.22 18.16
CA CYS A 436 3.47 6.15 17.69
C CYS A 436 2.85 7.46 17.20
N LEU A 437 1.77 7.39 16.40
CA LEU A 437 1.01 8.57 15.96
C LEU A 437 0.36 9.32 17.13
N THR A 438 -0.22 8.58 18.08
CA THR A 438 -0.80 9.19 19.28
C THR A 438 0.24 9.93 20.10
N TYR A 439 1.41 9.34 20.30
CA TYR A 439 2.53 9.94 21.04
C TYR A 439 3.04 11.20 20.32
N LEU A 440 3.23 11.13 19.01
CA LEU A 440 3.63 12.28 18.18
C LEU A 440 2.61 13.43 18.30
N ASN A 441 1.32 13.15 18.19
CA ASN A 441 0.27 14.17 18.30
C ASN A 441 0.20 14.82 19.69
N GLN A 442 0.57 14.09 20.74
CA GLN A 442 0.54 14.60 22.12
C GLN A 442 1.81 15.37 22.51
N ARG A 443 2.96 14.97 22.01
CA ARG A 443 4.27 15.50 22.44
C ARG A 443 5.03 16.23 21.36
N GLY A 444 4.68 16.07 20.07
CA GLY A 444 5.34 16.72 18.95
C GLY A 444 6.62 16.02 18.49
N ASP A 445 7.00 14.90 19.12
CA ASP A 445 8.17 14.08 18.79
C ASP A 445 7.81 12.59 18.73
N LEU A 446 8.69 11.76 18.18
CA LEU A 446 8.52 10.31 18.16
C LEU A 446 8.94 9.68 19.49
N PRO A 447 8.27 8.59 19.94
CA PRO A 447 8.71 7.85 21.11
C PRO A 447 10.06 7.17 20.83
N THR A 448 10.83 6.90 21.86
CA THR A 448 11.89 5.91 21.78
C THR A 448 11.30 4.52 21.59
N GLU A 449 12.10 3.59 21.08
CA GLU A 449 11.64 2.21 20.89
C GLU A 449 11.18 1.59 22.23
N GLN A 450 11.92 1.81 23.30
CA GLN A 450 11.57 1.33 24.64
C GLN A 450 10.27 1.94 25.17
N GLU A 451 10.05 3.25 24.96
CA GLU A 451 8.80 3.89 25.35
C GLU A 451 7.60 3.30 24.59
N LEU A 452 7.75 3.07 23.28
CA LEU A 452 6.71 2.46 22.47
C LEU A 452 6.36 1.06 22.97
N TRP A 453 7.35 0.21 23.19
CA TRP A 453 7.12 -1.13 23.74
C TRP A 453 6.50 -1.10 25.13
N ASN A 454 6.93 -0.21 26.02
CA ASN A 454 6.32 -0.06 27.33
C ASN A 454 4.84 0.34 27.27
N ILE A 455 4.46 1.18 26.30
CA ILE A 455 3.06 1.55 26.07
C ILE A 455 2.26 0.29 25.67
N ILE A 456 2.74 -0.44 24.67
CA ILE A 456 2.05 -1.64 24.13
C ILE A 456 1.92 -2.73 25.19
N ILE A 457 2.98 -3.01 25.96
CA ILE A 457 2.96 -4.01 27.02
C ILE A 457 1.94 -3.65 28.11
N ARG A 458 1.89 -2.39 28.50
CA ARG A 458 0.94 -1.93 29.52
C ARG A 458 -0.51 -2.01 29.08
N GLU A 459 -0.79 -1.76 27.79
CA GLU A 459 -2.14 -1.76 27.23
C GLU A 459 -2.63 -3.16 26.86
N HIS A 460 -1.71 -4.06 26.50
CA HIS A 460 -2.02 -5.43 26.08
C HIS A 460 -1.16 -6.47 26.78
N PRO A 461 -1.19 -6.53 28.12
CA PRO A 461 -0.30 -7.43 28.88
C PRO A 461 -0.53 -8.92 28.57
N ASP A 462 -1.73 -9.28 28.13
CA ASP A 462 -2.11 -10.64 27.74
C ASP A 462 -1.46 -11.10 26.42
N TRP A 463 -0.97 -10.18 25.58
CA TRP A 463 -0.26 -10.52 24.35
C TRP A 463 1.15 -11.03 24.60
N PHE A 464 1.74 -10.74 25.78
CA PHE A 464 3.16 -10.92 26.02
C PHE A 464 3.48 -12.07 26.97
N GLN A 465 4.57 -12.74 26.67
CA GLN A 465 5.37 -13.54 27.57
C GLN A 465 6.70 -12.81 27.78
N LEU A 466 6.80 -12.12 28.90
CA LEU A 466 8.01 -11.36 29.26
C LEU A 466 9.02 -12.27 29.93
N VAL A 467 10.26 -12.27 29.43
CA VAL A 467 11.36 -13.07 29.98
C VAL A 467 12.39 -12.10 30.58
N VAL A 468 12.61 -12.19 31.88
CA VAL A 468 13.51 -11.28 32.61
C VAL A 468 14.93 -11.77 32.57
N PHE A 469 15.84 -10.91 32.12
CA PHE A 469 17.28 -11.16 32.08
C PHE A 469 18.07 -10.09 32.84
N PRO A 470 19.24 -10.44 33.40
CA PRO A 470 20.15 -9.47 34.02
C PRO A 470 20.94 -8.63 33.02
N VAL A 471 21.11 -9.09 31.79
CA VAL A 471 21.92 -8.46 30.75
C VAL A 471 21.15 -8.45 29.43
N GLU A 472 21.40 -7.45 28.61
CA GLU A 472 20.80 -7.31 27.27
C GLU A 472 21.18 -8.48 26.34
N ARG A 473 20.30 -8.71 25.31
CA ARG A 473 20.55 -9.67 24.22
C ARG A 473 20.61 -11.16 24.61
N GLN A 474 20.18 -11.51 25.82
CA GLN A 474 20.22 -12.89 26.30
C GLN A 474 19.07 -13.77 25.77
N LEU A 475 18.01 -13.19 25.20
CA LEU A 475 16.92 -13.96 24.62
C LEU A 475 17.42 -14.88 23.50
N PHE A 476 18.34 -14.39 22.67
CA PHE A 476 18.96 -15.19 21.62
C PHE A 476 19.67 -16.43 22.19
N THR A 477 20.46 -16.25 23.22
CA THR A 477 21.19 -17.34 23.90
C THR A 477 20.20 -18.37 24.47
N LEU A 478 19.13 -17.92 25.15
CA LEU A 478 18.11 -18.82 25.69
C LEU A 478 17.48 -19.70 24.61
N LEU A 479 17.24 -19.15 23.40
CA LEU A 479 16.56 -19.86 22.32
C LEU A 479 17.50 -20.77 21.52
N THR A 480 18.81 -20.58 21.59
CA THR A 480 19.80 -21.30 20.78
C THR A 480 20.64 -22.30 21.54
N THR A 481 20.79 -22.19 22.86
CA THR A 481 21.57 -23.11 23.67
C THR A 481 20.71 -24.17 24.36
N ASP A 482 21.29 -25.32 24.66
CA ASP A 482 20.75 -26.25 25.63
C ASP A 482 20.79 -25.57 27.01
N ALA A 483 19.64 -25.50 27.68
CA ALA A 483 19.66 -25.23 29.10
C ALA A 483 20.21 -26.49 29.78
N GLU A 484 21.44 -26.46 30.25
CA GLU A 484 21.94 -27.42 31.22
C GLU A 484 21.20 -27.30 32.54
#